data_56156aa9bcdf092afcc6c260126a0caf
#
_entry.id   56156aa9bcdf092afcc6c260126a0caf
#
_cell.length_a   1.000
_cell.length_b   1.000
_cell.length_c   1.000
_cell.angle_alpha   90.00
_cell.angle_beta   90.00
_cell.angle_gamma   90.00
#
_symmetry.space_group_name_H-M   'P 1'
#
loop_
_entity.id
_entity.type
_entity.pdbx_description
1 polymer ?
#
loop_
_entity_poly.entity_id
_entity_poly.type
_entity_poly.pdbx_seq_one_letter_code
_entity_poly.pdbx_strand_id
1 'polypeptide(L)'
;MKKYFLIVFLLIHSLLLCQKDNKGFDERYFVGEKIEILKGKTLIALPKNEEEKEFGYSDFYEEIELKNVYKKSPKYYSSNYEDIANKQFLLSDYRKVENLISPIYVLTLIDEEDDYVYFKYDYKNPTTFPFKTEQLIENKIDYCSKIDVRKDKFTNHITKYSPLLDPVSFTKDGGYYLSLKTYGSTSVFDGTGAIILLSNGKKIIKNTQIDVEMEDGKYEYSAFIRLNKTDIDLLTKFAIDDFKLYIFENTQKLSGEIYKEYLKCLIK
;
A
#
# COMPACT_ATOMS: atom_id res chain seq x y z
N MET A 1 47.64 -7.02 3.19
CA MET A 1 46.83 -6.00 2.50
C MET A 1 45.55 -6.53 1.84
N LYS A 2 45.51 -7.75 1.25
CA LYS A 2 44.28 -8.27 0.60
C LYS A 2 43.08 -8.55 1.52
N LYS A 3 43.26 -8.86 2.81
CA LYS A 3 42.18 -9.14 3.76
C LYS A 3 41.39 -7.88 4.19
N TYR A 4 42.03 -6.72 4.27
CA TYR A 4 41.35 -5.48 4.64
C TYR A 4 40.51 -4.90 3.50
N PHE A 5 40.88 -5.19 2.26
CA PHE A 5 40.13 -4.72 1.09
C PHE A 5 38.77 -5.43 0.97
N LEU A 6 38.71 -6.71 1.36
CA LEU A 6 37.47 -7.48 1.33
C LEU A 6 36.46 -7.02 2.40
N ILE A 7 36.94 -6.64 3.60
CA ILE A 7 36.09 -6.16 4.71
C ILE A 7 35.52 -4.79 4.40
N VAL A 8 36.29 -3.90 3.80
CA VAL A 8 35.82 -2.56 3.37
C VAL A 8 34.80 -2.70 2.25
N PHE A 9 34.98 -3.63 1.31
CA PHE A 9 34.00 -3.88 0.23
C PHE A 9 32.67 -4.46 0.74
N LEU A 10 32.70 -5.34 1.74
CA LEU A 10 31.51 -5.88 2.41
C LEU A 10 30.76 -4.81 3.22
N LEU A 11 31.48 -3.90 3.88
CA LEU A 11 30.87 -2.78 4.62
C LEU A 11 30.21 -1.76 3.69
N ILE A 12 30.80 -1.47 2.53
CA ILE A 12 30.21 -0.58 1.52
C ILE A 12 28.97 -1.21 0.90
N HIS A 13 28.95 -2.53 0.65
CA HIS A 13 27.75 -3.22 0.14
C HIS A 13 26.60 -3.25 1.17
N SER A 14 26.90 -3.39 2.46
CA SER A 14 25.86 -3.36 3.50
C SER A 14 25.25 -1.96 3.70
N LEU A 15 25.99 -0.89 3.42
CA LEU A 15 25.48 0.48 3.44
C LEU A 15 24.59 0.80 2.21
N LEU A 16 24.89 0.18 1.05
CA LEU A 16 24.08 0.38 -0.16
C LEU A 16 22.74 -0.36 -0.14
N LEU A 17 22.59 -1.43 0.68
CA LEU A 17 21.33 -2.17 0.82
C LEU A 17 20.32 -1.52 1.78
N CYS A 18 20.64 -0.40 2.42
CA CYS A 18 19.78 0.30 3.38
C CYS A 18 19.18 1.62 2.84
N GLN A 19 19.20 1.85 1.54
CA GLN A 19 18.39 2.92 0.94
C GLN A 19 16.94 2.45 0.84
N LYS A 20 16.22 2.55 1.94
CA LYS A 20 14.76 2.48 1.95
C LYS A 20 14.27 3.68 1.16
N ASP A 21 13.53 3.45 0.06
CA ASP A 21 12.84 4.49 -0.70
C ASP A 21 12.00 5.33 0.27
N ASN A 22 12.48 6.50 0.67
CA ASN A 22 11.73 7.42 1.51
C ASN A 22 10.70 8.13 0.64
N LYS A 23 9.51 7.58 0.55
CA LYS A 23 8.41 8.09 -0.30
C LYS A 23 7.61 9.22 0.34
N GLY A 24 7.99 9.69 1.53
CA GLY A 24 7.20 10.67 2.27
C GLY A 24 5.90 10.12 2.87
N PHE A 25 5.64 8.82 2.74
CA PHE A 25 4.52 8.12 3.38
C PHE A 25 4.86 6.64 3.57
N ASP A 26 4.15 6.00 4.53
CA ASP A 26 4.27 4.57 4.79
C ASP A 26 2.88 4.01 5.14
N GLU A 27 2.32 3.23 4.23
CA GLU A 27 0.97 2.67 4.34
C GLU A 27 0.73 1.88 5.64
N ARG A 28 1.79 1.39 6.29
CA ARG A 28 1.70 0.64 7.55
C ARG A 28 1.19 1.49 8.72
N TYR A 29 1.33 2.82 8.63
CA TYR A 29 0.87 3.77 9.64
C TYR A 29 -0.46 4.44 9.27
N PHE A 30 -0.97 4.18 8.06
CA PHE A 30 -2.26 4.72 7.62
C PHE A 30 -3.42 4.01 8.29
N VAL A 31 -4.30 4.76 8.94
CA VAL A 31 -5.38 4.22 9.77
C VAL A 31 -6.77 4.26 9.11
N GLY A 32 -6.88 4.85 7.91
CA GLY A 32 -8.17 5.01 7.24
C GLY A 32 -9.15 5.80 8.10
N GLU A 33 -10.39 5.33 8.21
CA GLU A 33 -11.43 5.99 9.03
C GLU A 33 -11.20 5.87 10.55
N LYS A 34 -10.28 5.01 11.00
CA LYS A 34 -10.05 4.74 12.44
C LYS A 34 -9.07 5.73 13.07
N ILE A 35 -9.24 7.01 12.76
CA ILE A 35 -8.32 8.07 13.21
C ILE A 35 -8.26 8.20 14.75
N GLU A 36 -9.29 7.76 15.45
CA GLU A 36 -9.37 7.78 16.91
C GLU A 36 -8.22 7.03 17.59
N ILE A 37 -7.66 6.02 16.94
CA ILE A 37 -6.55 5.24 17.50
C ILE A 37 -5.23 6.01 17.53
N LEU A 38 -5.15 7.12 16.78
CA LEU A 38 -3.99 8.02 16.77
C LEU A 38 -4.11 9.13 17.82
N LYS A 39 -5.30 9.39 18.38
CA LYS A 39 -5.50 10.47 19.36
C LYS A 39 -4.61 10.25 20.58
N GLY A 40 -3.92 11.30 20.99
CA GLY A 40 -2.94 11.29 22.07
C GLY A 40 -1.59 10.65 21.71
N LYS A 41 -1.35 10.31 20.45
CA LYS A 41 -0.05 9.78 20.00
C LYS A 41 0.79 10.84 19.32
N THR A 42 2.10 10.71 19.44
CA THR A 42 3.07 11.48 18.69
C THR A 42 3.21 10.91 17.28
N LEU A 43 3.00 11.76 16.29
CA LEU A 43 3.17 11.50 14.87
C LEU A 43 4.48 12.13 14.42
N ILE A 44 5.31 11.39 13.70
CA ILE A 44 6.60 11.85 13.17
C ILE A 44 6.46 11.96 11.66
N ALA A 45 6.69 13.16 11.10
CA ALA A 45 6.63 13.36 9.66
C ALA A 45 7.76 12.61 8.95
N LEU A 46 7.40 11.77 7.96
CA LEU A 46 8.35 10.96 7.20
C LEU A 46 9.11 11.83 6.20
N PRO A 47 10.43 11.68 6.07
CA PRO A 47 11.19 12.40 5.06
C PRO A 47 10.80 11.92 3.64
N LYS A 48 10.89 12.82 2.68
CA LYS A 48 10.70 12.56 1.25
C LYS A 48 12.02 12.23 0.57
N ASN A 49 11.94 11.63 -0.63
CA ASN A 49 13.10 11.47 -1.50
C ASN A 49 13.60 12.84 -2.03
N GLU A 50 14.83 12.89 -2.57
CA GLU A 50 15.47 14.14 -3.00
C GLU A 50 14.65 14.90 -4.05
N GLU A 51 13.99 14.20 -4.99
CA GLU A 51 13.21 14.80 -6.07
C GLU A 51 11.89 15.43 -5.57
N GLU A 52 11.36 14.96 -4.44
CA GLU A 52 10.11 15.45 -3.86
C GLU A 52 10.29 16.50 -2.77
N LYS A 53 11.51 16.68 -2.25
CA LYS A 53 11.79 17.65 -1.19
C LYS A 53 11.43 19.08 -1.57
N GLU A 54 11.71 19.48 -2.80
CA GLU A 54 11.43 20.85 -3.24
C GLU A 54 9.95 21.22 -3.17
N PHE A 55 9.04 20.23 -3.28
CA PHE A 55 7.60 20.46 -3.22
C PHE A 55 7.05 20.57 -1.79
N GLY A 56 7.90 20.30 -0.77
CA GLY A 56 7.48 20.36 0.63
C GLY A 56 6.35 19.41 0.99
N TYR A 57 5.51 19.76 1.96
CA TYR A 57 4.38 18.96 2.43
C TYR A 57 3.06 19.67 2.18
N SER A 58 2.12 18.97 1.59
CA SER A 58 0.74 19.44 1.42
C SER A 58 -0.06 19.26 2.70
N ASP A 59 -1.21 19.93 2.76
CA ASP A 59 -2.28 19.68 3.73
C ASP A 59 -1.98 20.06 5.20
N PHE A 60 -0.94 20.87 5.47
CA PHE A 60 -0.68 21.50 6.77
C PHE A 60 -1.12 22.96 6.77
N TYR A 61 -1.91 23.38 7.78
CA TYR A 61 -2.53 24.69 7.86
C TYR A 61 -2.38 25.30 9.24
N GLU A 62 -2.42 26.65 9.30
CA GLU A 62 -2.38 27.42 10.56
C GLU A 62 -3.75 27.50 11.22
N GLU A 63 -4.84 27.30 10.45
CA GLU A 63 -6.21 27.45 10.90
C GLU A 63 -7.03 26.21 10.68
N ILE A 64 -7.97 25.94 11.61
CA ILE A 64 -8.87 24.79 11.57
C ILE A 64 -9.79 24.78 10.34
N GLU A 65 -10.05 25.94 9.75
CA GLU A 65 -10.80 26.11 8.49
C GLU A 65 -9.96 25.77 7.25
N LEU A 66 -8.74 25.25 7.44
CA LEU A 66 -7.80 24.90 6.37
C LEU A 66 -7.41 26.10 5.50
N LYS A 67 -7.24 27.26 6.14
CA LYS A 67 -6.70 28.47 5.55
C LYS A 67 -5.24 28.61 5.95
N ASN A 68 -4.51 29.43 5.21
CA ASN A 68 -3.10 29.74 5.45
C ASN A 68 -2.24 28.48 5.67
N VAL A 69 -1.36 28.20 4.72
CA VAL A 69 -0.47 27.07 4.81
C VAL A 69 0.53 27.29 5.95
N TYR A 70 0.62 26.32 6.86
CA TYR A 70 1.56 26.32 7.97
C TYR A 70 3.03 26.30 7.49
N LYS A 71 3.87 27.20 7.99
CA LYS A 71 5.27 27.39 7.58
C LYS A 71 5.45 27.29 6.05
N LYS A 72 4.69 28.15 5.34
CA LYS A 72 4.56 28.12 3.89
C LYS A 72 5.89 28.23 3.15
N SER A 73 6.09 27.37 2.16
CA SER A 73 7.20 27.44 1.21
C SER A 73 7.15 28.76 0.41
N PRO A 74 8.30 29.39 0.16
CA PRO A 74 8.35 30.58 -0.68
C PRO A 74 8.05 30.29 -2.18
N LYS A 75 8.19 29.02 -2.61
CA LYS A 75 8.09 28.60 -4.00
C LYS A 75 6.74 27.92 -4.33
N TYR A 76 6.16 27.17 -3.38
CA TYR A 76 4.97 26.36 -3.61
C TYR A 76 3.88 26.65 -2.59
N TYR A 77 2.63 26.30 -2.92
CA TYR A 77 1.51 26.34 -1.98
C TYR A 77 1.49 25.08 -1.11
N SER A 78 2.54 24.91 -0.33
CA SER A 78 2.79 23.79 0.57
C SER A 78 3.67 24.25 1.72
N SER A 79 3.73 23.48 2.80
CA SER A 79 4.67 23.73 3.91
C SER A 79 6.09 23.42 3.45
N ASN A 80 7.05 24.24 3.90
CA ASN A 80 8.46 24.04 3.57
C ASN A 80 8.98 22.70 4.12
N TYR A 81 9.78 22.01 3.33
CA TYR A 81 10.26 20.66 3.67
C TYR A 81 11.01 20.62 5.01
N GLU A 82 11.94 21.55 5.21
CA GLU A 82 12.82 21.56 6.40
C GLU A 82 12.05 21.83 7.71
N ASP A 83 10.90 22.47 7.62
CA ASP A 83 10.08 22.80 8.78
C ASP A 83 9.16 21.65 9.22
N ILE A 84 9.00 20.62 8.37
CA ILE A 84 8.06 19.50 8.61
C ILE A 84 8.81 18.16 8.71
N ALA A 85 9.81 17.91 7.86
CA ALA A 85 10.49 16.61 7.78
C ALA A 85 11.11 16.20 9.12
N ASN A 86 10.83 14.99 9.59
CA ASN A 86 11.27 14.42 10.87
C ASN A 86 10.76 15.14 12.12
N LYS A 87 9.91 16.16 12.00
CA LYS A 87 9.29 16.83 13.13
C LYS A 87 8.23 15.97 13.78
N GLN A 88 8.02 16.20 15.07
CA GLN A 88 7.06 15.51 15.90
C GLN A 88 5.82 16.38 16.10
N PHE A 89 4.66 15.73 16.05
CA PHE A 89 3.36 16.38 16.25
C PHE A 89 2.52 15.50 17.17
N LEU A 90 1.99 16.05 18.25
CA LEU A 90 1.02 15.35 19.09
C LEU A 90 -0.37 15.50 18.47
N LEU A 91 -1.04 14.39 18.10
CA LEU A 91 -2.45 14.45 17.71
C LEU A 91 -3.32 14.67 18.95
N SER A 92 -3.76 15.91 19.16
CA SER A 92 -4.59 16.29 20.31
C SER A 92 -6.06 16.01 20.07
N ASP A 93 -6.58 16.31 18.86
CA ASP A 93 -7.98 16.10 18.52
C ASP A 93 -8.17 15.91 17.01
N TYR A 94 -9.41 15.55 16.60
CA TYR A 94 -9.79 15.44 15.19
C TYR A 94 -11.28 15.74 15.02
N ARG A 95 -11.66 16.25 13.84
CA ARG A 95 -13.08 16.43 13.47
C ARG A 95 -13.33 15.94 12.05
N LYS A 96 -14.48 15.33 11.80
CA LYS A 96 -14.95 14.96 10.47
C LYS A 96 -15.60 16.17 9.80
N VAL A 97 -15.31 16.40 8.51
CA VAL A 97 -15.90 17.45 7.69
C VAL A 97 -16.63 16.77 6.53
N GLU A 98 -17.97 16.89 6.52
CA GLU A 98 -18.83 16.15 5.59
C GLU A 98 -19.26 16.95 4.36
N ASN A 99 -19.06 18.28 4.37
CA ASN A 99 -19.57 19.20 3.32
C ASN A 99 -18.70 19.23 2.05
N LEU A 100 -17.79 18.29 1.88
CA LEU A 100 -16.93 18.18 0.71
C LEU A 100 -17.41 17.03 -0.19
N ILE A 101 -17.02 17.06 -1.46
CA ILE A 101 -17.25 15.97 -2.43
C ILE A 101 -16.75 14.62 -1.89
N SER A 102 -15.67 14.65 -1.11
CA SER A 102 -15.19 13.52 -0.30
C SER A 102 -15.06 13.98 1.14
N PRO A 103 -15.68 13.28 2.11
CA PRO A 103 -15.51 13.61 3.52
C PRO A 103 -14.04 13.40 3.92
N ILE A 104 -13.54 14.31 4.76
CA ILE A 104 -12.17 14.29 5.29
C ILE A 104 -12.21 14.40 6.82
N TYR A 105 -11.07 14.16 7.45
CA TYR A 105 -10.85 14.62 8.83
C TYR A 105 -9.89 15.81 8.84
N VAL A 106 -10.12 16.74 9.77
CA VAL A 106 -9.14 17.76 10.14
C VAL A 106 -8.54 17.32 11.47
N LEU A 107 -7.24 17.04 11.45
CA LEU A 107 -6.49 16.66 12.64
C LEU A 107 -5.96 17.94 13.30
N THR A 108 -6.13 18.05 14.61
CA THR A 108 -5.51 19.10 15.43
C THR A 108 -4.22 18.54 15.99
N LEU A 109 -3.12 19.03 15.50
CA LEU A 109 -1.77 18.65 15.90
C LEU A 109 -1.18 19.74 16.81
N ILE A 110 -0.28 19.37 17.69
CA ILE A 110 0.55 20.29 18.48
C ILE A 110 1.99 19.97 18.10
N ASP A 111 2.73 20.97 17.65
CA ASP A 111 4.12 20.82 17.27
C ASP A 111 5.10 20.90 18.47
N GLU A 112 6.41 20.88 18.22
CA GLU A 112 7.46 20.91 19.23
C GLU A 112 7.58 22.28 19.93
N GLU A 113 6.93 23.33 19.41
CA GLU A 113 6.89 24.70 19.94
C GLU A 113 5.58 24.98 20.70
N ASP A 114 4.73 23.96 20.90
CA ASP A 114 3.37 24.03 21.46
C ASP A 114 2.37 24.82 20.59
N ASP A 115 2.67 25.02 19.31
CA ASP A 115 1.77 25.65 18.37
C ASP A 115 0.75 24.65 17.77
N TYR A 116 -0.47 25.15 17.54
CA TYR A 116 -1.50 24.36 16.88
C TYR A 116 -1.30 24.32 15.36
N VAL A 117 -1.30 23.12 14.81
CA VAL A 117 -1.20 22.85 13.38
C VAL A 117 -2.37 21.98 12.94
N TYR A 118 -3.00 22.32 11.83
CA TYR A 118 -4.15 21.59 11.33
C TYR A 118 -3.76 20.81 10.08
N PHE A 119 -3.99 19.50 10.11
CA PHE A 119 -3.67 18.63 8.99
C PHE A 119 -4.95 18.10 8.34
N LYS A 120 -5.09 18.30 7.02
CA LYS A 120 -6.21 17.78 6.24
C LYS A 120 -5.94 16.30 5.92
N TYR A 121 -6.66 15.42 6.55
CA TYR A 121 -6.51 13.98 6.42
C TYR A 121 -7.56 13.38 5.49
N ASP A 122 -7.14 12.92 4.33
CA ASP A 122 -7.96 12.10 3.43
C ASP A 122 -7.83 10.62 3.82
N TYR A 123 -8.82 10.13 4.54
CA TYR A 123 -8.82 8.74 5.05
C TYR A 123 -8.99 7.67 3.96
N LYS A 124 -9.16 8.04 2.70
CA LYS A 124 -9.24 7.13 1.56
C LYS A 124 -7.91 7.04 0.80
N ASN A 125 -7.01 7.99 1.00
CA ASN A 125 -5.77 8.08 0.26
C ASN A 125 -4.53 7.95 1.17
N PRO A 126 -3.92 6.76 1.27
CA PRO A 126 -2.76 6.54 2.14
C PRO A 126 -1.53 7.36 1.74
N THR A 127 -1.41 7.74 0.46
CA THR A 127 -0.23 8.46 -0.03
C THR A 127 -0.16 9.91 0.45
N THR A 128 -1.29 10.45 0.96
CA THR A 128 -1.37 11.80 1.53
C THR A 128 -1.10 11.85 3.03
N PHE A 129 -0.85 10.69 3.68
CA PHE A 129 -0.58 10.62 5.11
C PHE A 129 0.93 10.52 5.38
N PRO A 130 1.61 11.65 5.72
CA PRO A 130 3.08 11.69 5.78
C PRO A 130 3.64 11.30 7.14
N PHE A 131 2.91 10.59 7.98
CA PHE A 131 3.34 10.32 9.35
C PHE A 131 3.62 8.86 9.62
N LYS A 132 4.53 8.64 10.58
CA LYS A 132 4.69 7.40 11.34
C LYS A 132 4.46 7.66 12.83
N THR A 133 4.18 6.63 13.60
CA THR A 133 4.20 6.64 15.06
C THR A 133 5.42 5.88 15.57
N GLU A 134 5.82 6.10 16.84
CA GLU A 134 6.96 5.40 17.46
C GLU A 134 6.79 3.87 17.43
N GLN A 135 5.56 3.39 17.62
CA GLN A 135 5.24 1.99 17.49
C GLN A 135 4.34 1.81 16.26
N LEU A 136 4.61 0.76 15.48
CA LEU A 136 3.64 0.32 14.49
C LEU A 136 2.32 0.14 15.21
N ILE A 137 1.36 0.97 14.84
CA ILE A 137 0.00 0.70 15.27
C ILE A 137 -0.35 -0.59 14.57
N GLU A 138 -0.59 -1.66 15.33
CA GLU A 138 -1.25 -2.84 14.78
C GLU A 138 -2.67 -2.42 14.37
N ASN A 139 -2.72 -1.62 13.33
CA ASN A 139 -3.94 -1.38 12.61
C ASN A 139 -4.29 -2.72 11.98
N LYS A 140 -5.10 -3.46 12.67
CA LYS A 140 -5.94 -4.43 12.00
C LYS A 140 -6.89 -3.61 11.14
N ILE A 141 -6.37 -3.11 9.99
CA ILE A 141 -7.26 -2.74 8.89
C ILE A 141 -8.22 -3.90 8.83
N ASP A 142 -9.49 -3.63 9.04
CA ASP A 142 -10.48 -4.70 8.93
C ASP A 142 -10.64 -5.04 7.46
N TYR A 143 -9.64 -5.78 6.94
CA TYR A 143 -9.66 -6.28 5.58
C TYR A 143 -10.91 -7.10 5.31
N CYS A 144 -11.44 -7.73 6.37
CA CYS A 144 -12.60 -8.59 6.23
C CYS A 144 -13.89 -7.81 5.96
N SER A 145 -14.03 -6.59 6.47
CA SER A 145 -15.18 -5.72 6.17
C SER A 145 -15.22 -5.26 4.70
N LYS A 146 -14.11 -5.35 3.99
CA LYS A 146 -13.99 -4.96 2.59
C LYS A 146 -14.24 -6.12 1.61
N ILE A 147 -14.47 -7.33 2.11
CA ILE A 147 -14.84 -8.47 1.28
C ILE A 147 -16.25 -8.26 0.74
N ASP A 148 -16.37 -8.25 -0.61
CA ASP A 148 -17.69 -8.26 -1.28
C ASP A 148 -18.30 -9.65 -1.20
N VAL A 149 -19.54 -9.74 -0.70
CA VAL A 149 -20.27 -10.99 -0.55
C VAL A 149 -21.50 -10.95 -1.45
N ARG A 150 -21.51 -11.76 -2.48
CA ARG A 150 -22.63 -11.86 -3.42
C ARG A 150 -23.37 -13.17 -3.21
N LYS A 151 -24.67 -13.06 -3.08
CA LYS A 151 -25.58 -14.22 -3.01
C LYS A 151 -26.41 -14.28 -4.29
N ASP A 152 -26.29 -15.37 -5.00
CA ASP A 152 -27.15 -15.65 -6.14
C ASP A 152 -28.60 -15.85 -5.66
N LYS A 153 -29.52 -15.06 -6.19
CA LYS A 153 -30.93 -15.08 -5.77
C LYS A 153 -31.71 -16.34 -6.19
N PHE A 154 -31.21 -17.08 -7.15
CA PHE A 154 -31.89 -18.27 -7.68
C PHE A 154 -31.38 -19.54 -7.02
N THR A 155 -30.10 -19.64 -6.78
CA THR A 155 -29.43 -20.83 -6.24
C THR A 155 -29.06 -20.73 -4.77
N ASN A 156 -29.15 -19.51 -4.19
CA ASN A 156 -28.62 -19.17 -2.87
C ASN A 156 -27.10 -19.37 -2.72
N HIS A 157 -26.40 -19.61 -3.84
CA HIS A 157 -24.96 -19.75 -3.84
C HIS A 157 -24.29 -18.45 -3.40
N ILE A 158 -23.25 -18.56 -2.57
CA ILE A 158 -22.52 -17.41 -2.02
C ILE A 158 -21.12 -17.41 -2.60
N THR A 159 -20.77 -16.31 -3.25
CA THR A 159 -19.43 -16.01 -3.72
C THR A 159 -18.87 -14.83 -2.94
N LYS A 160 -17.61 -14.90 -2.53
CA LYS A 160 -16.90 -13.81 -1.85
C LYS A 160 -15.72 -13.34 -2.70
N TYR A 161 -15.52 -12.04 -2.77
CA TYR A 161 -14.44 -11.43 -3.54
C TYR A 161 -13.60 -10.52 -2.65
N SER A 162 -12.28 -10.57 -2.80
CA SER A 162 -11.44 -9.48 -2.32
C SER A 162 -11.71 -8.23 -3.15
N PRO A 163 -11.39 -7.02 -2.67
CA PRO A 163 -11.31 -5.86 -3.55
C PRO A 163 -10.44 -6.14 -4.78
N LEU A 164 -10.80 -5.52 -5.90
CA LEU A 164 -9.96 -5.54 -7.10
C LEU A 164 -8.74 -4.65 -6.82
N LEU A 165 -7.69 -5.28 -6.34
CA LEU A 165 -6.38 -4.65 -6.13
C LEU A 165 -5.47 -5.08 -7.28
N ASP A 166 -5.61 -4.40 -8.41
CA ASP A 166 -4.77 -4.67 -9.55
C ASP A 166 -3.28 -4.75 -9.14
N PRO A 167 -2.53 -5.76 -9.55
CA PRO A 167 -2.83 -6.83 -10.49
C PRO A 167 -3.25 -8.17 -9.82
N VAL A 168 -3.60 -8.18 -8.54
CA VAL A 168 -3.89 -9.41 -7.75
C VAL A 168 -5.26 -9.31 -7.09
N SER A 169 -6.07 -10.35 -7.22
CA SER A 169 -7.32 -10.48 -6.45
C SER A 169 -7.62 -11.93 -6.11
N PHE A 170 -8.51 -12.14 -5.14
CA PHE A 170 -8.95 -13.46 -4.70
C PHE A 170 -10.46 -13.61 -4.76
N THR A 171 -10.89 -14.82 -5.08
CA THR A 171 -12.31 -15.21 -5.08
C THR A 171 -12.50 -16.51 -4.29
N LYS A 172 -13.59 -16.59 -3.50
CA LYS A 172 -14.07 -17.82 -2.88
C LYS A 172 -15.40 -18.19 -3.51
N ASP A 173 -15.41 -19.26 -4.31
CA ASP A 173 -16.57 -19.76 -5.04
C ASP A 173 -16.50 -21.29 -5.14
N GLY A 174 -17.08 -22.01 -4.18
CA GLY A 174 -16.91 -23.47 -4.08
C GLY A 174 -15.46 -23.95 -3.96
N GLY A 175 -14.50 -23.02 -3.94
CA GLY A 175 -13.06 -23.18 -3.83
C GLY A 175 -12.42 -21.82 -3.64
N TYR A 176 -11.10 -21.76 -3.63
CA TYR A 176 -10.34 -20.51 -3.57
C TYR A 176 -9.59 -20.31 -4.87
N TYR A 177 -9.69 -19.12 -5.41
CA TYR A 177 -9.08 -18.76 -6.67
C TYR A 177 -8.25 -17.47 -6.51
N LEU A 178 -7.17 -17.41 -7.26
CA LEU A 178 -6.27 -16.26 -7.39
C LEU A 178 -6.36 -15.77 -8.84
N SER A 179 -6.70 -14.51 -9.02
CA SER A 179 -6.58 -13.82 -10.31
C SER A 179 -5.30 -13.02 -10.32
N LEU A 180 -4.54 -13.15 -11.40
CA LEU A 180 -3.33 -12.40 -11.69
C LEU A 180 -3.47 -11.71 -13.04
N LYS A 181 -2.93 -10.47 -13.16
CA LYS A 181 -2.91 -9.71 -14.41
C LYS A 181 -1.53 -9.11 -14.64
N THR A 182 -1.09 -9.09 -15.89
CA THR A 182 0.13 -8.37 -16.30
C THR A 182 -0.01 -7.90 -17.74
N TYR A 183 0.91 -7.06 -18.18
CA TYR A 183 0.88 -6.51 -19.53
C TYR A 183 2.09 -6.97 -20.34
N GLY A 184 1.90 -7.12 -21.64
CA GLY A 184 2.96 -7.48 -22.58
C GLY A 184 2.87 -6.68 -23.87
N SER A 185 3.98 -6.69 -24.62
CA SER A 185 4.09 -5.95 -25.87
C SER A 185 3.70 -6.74 -27.13
N THR A 186 3.50 -8.05 -27.00
CA THR A 186 3.22 -8.94 -28.13
C THR A 186 2.01 -9.81 -27.82
N SER A 187 1.16 -10.10 -28.82
CA SER A 187 0.07 -11.06 -28.66
C SER A 187 0.64 -12.48 -28.61
N VAL A 188 0.37 -13.20 -27.52
CA VAL A 188 0.64 -14.62 -27.42
C VAL A 188 -0.67 -15.30 -27.03
N PHE A 189 -1.25 -16.00 -27.98
CA PHE A 189 -2.42 -16.84 -27.74
C PHE A 189 -1.93 -18.24 -27.33
N ASP A 190 -2.70 -18.95 -26.51
CA ASP A 190 -2.37 -20.31 -26.02
C ASP A 190 -1.15 -20.37 -25.06
N GLY A 191 -0.77 -19.25 -24.46
CA GLY A 191 0.24 -19.25 -23.40
C GLY A 191 -0.25 -20.00 -22.17
N THR A 192 0.64 -20.78 -21.55
CA THR A 192 0.33 -21.50 -20.30
C THR A 192 1.39 -21.29 -19.26
N GLY A 193 0.98 -21.41 -18.00
CA GLY A 193 1.88 -21.38 -16.85
C GLY A 193 1.93 -20.06 -16.11
N ALA A 194 1.82 -20.14 -14.80
CA ALA A 194 2.01 -19.04 -13.87
C ALA A 194 3.06 -19.42 -12.82
N ILE A 195 3.94 -18.49 -12.49
CA ILE A 195 4.93 -18.62 -11.43
C ILE A 195 4.70 -17.46 -10.48
N ILE A 196 4.47 -17.75 -9.20
CA ILE A 196 4.28 -16.77 -8.15
C ILE A 196 5.47 -16.87 -7.21
N LEU A 197 6.22 -15.79 -7.05
CA LEU A 197 7.33 -15.68 -6.12
C LEU A 197 6.81 -15.15 -4.78
N LEU A 198 7.21 -15.79 -3.70
CA LEU A 198 6.83 -15.42 -2.35
C LEU A 198 7.99 -14.72 -1.62
N SER A 199 7.69 -13.90 -0.63
CA SER A 199 8.64 -13.10 0.16
C SER A 199 9.73 -13.92 0.88
N ASN A 200 9.55 -15.24 0.99
CA ASN A 200 10.56 -16.17 1.53
C ASN A 200 11.38 -16.88 0.43
N GLY A 201 11.26 -16.46 -0.83
CA GLY A 201 11.94 -17.04 -1.99
C GLY A 201 11.30 -18.32 -2.54
N LYS A 202 10.27 -18.89 -1.91
CA LYS A 202 9.54 -20.03 -2.46
C LYS A 202 8.70 -19.62 -3.66
N LYS A 203 8.42 -20.59 -4.53
CA LYS A 203 7.60 -20.41 -5.73
C LYS A 203 6.38 -21.32 -5.70
N ILE A 204 5.25 -20.78 -6.15
CA ILE A 204 4.07 -21.55 -6.51
C ILE A 204 4.04 -21.60 -8.04
N ILE A 205 4.06 -22.80 -8.61
CA ILE A 205 4.06 -23.01 -10.05
C ILE A 205 2.75 -23.67 -10.44
N LYS A 206 2.04 -23.09 -11.40
CA LYS A 206 0.75 -23.57 -11.90
C LYS A 206 0.79 -23.72 -13.41
N ASN A 207 0.33 -24.88 -13.88
CA ASN A 207 0.02 -25.05 -15.30
C ASN A 207 -1.42 -24.62 -15.52
N THR A 208 -1.62 -23.36 -15.89
CA THR A 208 -2.92 -22.76 -16.16
C THR A 208 -2.88 -22.06 -17.50
N GLN A 209 -4.00 -22.00 -18.18
CA GLN A 209 -4.14 -21.23 -19.40
C GLN A 209 -4.07 -19.75 -19.04
N ILE A 210 -3.47 -18.98 -19.94
CA ILE A 210 -3.37 -17.52 -19.82
C ILE A 210 -4.32 -16.92 -20.85
N ASP A 211 -5.28 -16.16 -20.39
CA ASP A 211 -6.16 -15.39 -21.25
C ASP A 211 -5.45 -14.10 -21.68
N VAL A 212 -5.71 -13.66 -22.92
CA VAL A 212 -5.14 -12.43 -23.46
C VAL A 212 -6.25 -11.57 -24.04
N GLU A 213 -6.27 -10.32 -23.62
CA GLU A 213 -7.19 -9.29 -24.13
C GLU A 213 -6.40 -8.07 -24.59
N MET A 214 -6.97 -7.27 -25.49
CA MET A 214 -6.38 -5.99 -25.88
C MET A 214 -7.13 -4.88 -25.16
N GLU A 215 -6.43 -4.15 -24.31
CA GLU A 215 -6.95 -3.01 -23.57
C GLU A 215 -6.02 -1.80 -23.80
N ASP A 216 -6.58 -0.68 -24.23
CA ASP A 216 -5.87 0.58 -24.51
C ASP A 216 -4.58 0.43 -25.33
N GLY A 217 -4.61 -0.46 -26.36
CA GLY A 217 -3.48 -0.71 -27.25
C GLY A 217 -2.34 -1.54 -26.64
N LYS A 218 -2.55 -2.15 -25.49
CA LYS A 218 -1.65 -3.10 -24.86
C LYS A 218 -2.33 -4.46 -24.72
N TYR A 219 -1.54 -5.52 -24.66
CA TYR A 219 -2.04 -6.85 -24.36
C TYR A 219 -2.05 -7.05 -22.85
N GLU A 220 -3.25 -7.25 -22.27
CA GLU A 220 -3.45 -7.69 -20.90
C GLU A 220 -3.43 -9.23 -20.89
N TYR A 221 -2.59 -9.80 -20.03
CA TYR A 221 -2.53 -11.24 -19.78
C TYR A 221 -3.11 -11.50 -18.40
N SER A 222 -4.07 -12.43 -18.33
CA SER A 222 -4.69 -12.80 -17.08
C SER A 222 -4.69 -14.31 -16.84
N ALA A 223 -4.68 -14.69 -15.57
CA ALA A 223 -4.77 -16.08 -15.14
C ALA A 223 -5.75 -16.19 -13.98
N PHE A 224 -6.67 -17.16 -14.08
CA PHE A 224 -7.57 -17.54 -13.00
C PHE A 224 -7.14 -18.91 -12.43
N ILE A 225 -6.52 -18.90 -11.26
CA ILE A 225 -5.79 -20.04 -10.72
C ILE A 225 -6.54 -20.63 -9.53
N ARG A 226 -6.96 -21.89 -9.63
CA ARG A 226 -7.50 -22.62 -8.48
C ARG A 226 -6.38 -22.94 -7.48
N LEU A 227 -6.57 -22.51 -6.23
CA LEU A 227 -5.64 -22.76 -5.14
C LEU A 227 -5.96 -24.09 -4.44
N ASN A 228 -4.94 -24.88 -4.19
CA ASN A 228 -5.02 -26.06 -3.32
C ASN A 228 -4.65 -25.68 -1.87
N LYS A 229 -4.77 -26.62 -0.95
CA LYS A 229 -4.46 -26.40 0.46
C LYS A 229 -3.02 -25.92 0.69
N THR A 230 -2.06 -26.48 -0.01
CA THR A 230 -0.64 -26.11 0.12
C THR A 230 -0.42 -24.66 -0.37
N ASP A 231 -1.07 -24.25 -1.46
CA ASP A 231 -0.99 -22.88 -1.97
C ASP A 231 -1.55 -21.89 -0.96
N ILE A 232 -2.72 -22.21 -0.38
CA ILE A 232 -3.39 -21.38 0.65
C ILE A 232 -2.49 -21.25 1.87
N ASP A 233 -1.91 -22.36 2.35
CA ASP A 233 -0.99 -22.37 3.49
C ASP A 233 0.27 -21.51 3.24
N LEU A 234 0.76 -21.47 2.02
CA LEU A 234 1.90 -20.64 1.63
C LEU A 234 1.49 -19.16 1.53
N LEU A 235 0.41 -18.85 0.80
CA LEU A 235 -0.06 -17.48 0.56
C LEU A 235 -0.59 -16.78 1.83
N THR A 236 -1.04 -17.54 2.83
CA THR A 236 -1.44 -16.96 4.13
C THR A 236 -0.25 -16.69 5.06
N LYS A 237 0.89 -17.32 4.83
CA LYS A 237 2.12 -17.12 5.61
C LYS A 237 3.07 -16.11 4.99
N PHE A 238 3.19 -16.13 3.68
CA PHE A 238 4.18 -15.35 2.95
C PHE A 238 3.48 -14.45 1.91
N ALA A 239 3.91 -13.21 1.84
CA ALA A 239 3.41 -12.25 0.86
C ALA A 239 3.80 -12.65 -0.57
N ILE A 240 3.00 -12.27 -1.55
CA ILE A 240 3.38 -12.32 -2.96
C ILE A 240 4.40 -11.20 -3.19
N ASP A 241 5.60 -11.57 -3.61
CA ASP A 241 6.69 -10.66 -3.91
C ASP A 241 6.67 -10.25 -5.38
N ASP A 242 6.46 -11.23 -6.26
CA ASP A 242 6.35 -11.02 -7.70
C ASP A 242 5.62 -12.19 -8.37
N PHE A 243 5.27 -12.05 -9.65
CA PHE A 243 4.73 -13.15 -10.44
C PHE A 243 5.03 -13.00 -11.93
N LYS A 244 4.87 -14.11 -12.64
CA LYS A 244 5.04 -14.21 -14.08
C LYS A 244 3.94 -15.05 -14.68
N LEU A 245 3.32 -14.55 -15.76
CA LEU A 245 2.35 -15.27 -16.56
C LEU A 245 2.97 -15.61 -17.91
N TYR A 246 3.14 -16.91 -18.20
CA TYR A 246 3.89 -17.40 -19.36
C TYR A 246 5.30 -16.80 -19.39
N ILE A 247 5.61 -15.91 -20.35
CA ILE A 247 6.91 -15.20 -20.46
C ILE A 247 6.87 -13.78 -19.88
N PHE A 248 5.70 -13.27 -19.52
CA PHE A 248 5.52 -11.88 -19.09
C PHE A 248 5.63 -11.75 -17.58
N GLU A 249 6.63 -11.03 -17.12
CA GLU A 249 6.80 -10.68 -15.71
C GLU A 249 5.89 -9.53 -15.33
N ASN A 250 5.45 -9.49 -14.08
CA ASN A 250 4.71 -8.36 -13.59
C ASN A 250 5.60 -7.11 -13.56
N THR A 251 5.06 -5.98 -14.03
CA THR A 251 5.75 -4.69 -14.06
C THR A 251 5.25 -3.72 -12.99
N GLN A 252 4.23 -4.12 -12.22
CA GLN A 252 3.63 -3.27 -11.20
C GLN A 252 4.20 -3.60 -9.82
N LYS A 253 4.27 -2.59 -8.95
CA LYS A 253 4.65 -2.81 -7.55
C LYS A 253 3.52 -3.51 -6.81
N LEU A 254 3.82 -4.63 -6.15
CA LEU A 254 2.85 -5.42 -5.44
C LEU A 254 2.72 -5.00 -3.96
N SER A 255 1.50 -4.99 -3.47
CA SER A 255 1.16 -4.84 -2.04
C SER A 255 0.95 -6.22 -1.40
N GLY A 256 1.95 -7.08 -1.46
CA GLY A 256 1.87 -8.51 -1.12
C GLY A 256 1.32 -8.81 0.28
N GLU A 257 1.62 -7.96 1.27
CA GLU A 257 1.06 -8.10 2.63
C GLU A 257 -0.46 -7.87 2.65
N ILE A 258 -0.98 -6.91 1.88
CA ILE A 258 -2.41 -6.63 1.78
C ILE A 258 -3.13 -7.82 1.14
N TYR A 259 -2.59 -8.39 0.08
CA TYR A 259 -3.17 -9.57 -0.56
C TYR A 259 -3.26 -10.76 0.40
N LYS A 260 -2.23 -10.98 1.19
CA LYS A 260 -2.19 -12.02 2.23
C LYS A 260 -3.32 -11.84 3.26
N GLU A 261 -3.57 -10.63 3.72
CA GLU A 261 -4.63 -10.34 4.68
C GLU A 261 -6.03 -10.56 4.08
N TYR A 262 -6.27 -10.16 2.83
CA TYR A 262 -7.54 -10.46 2.15
C TYR A 262 -7.77 -11.95 1.98
N LEU A 263 -6.75 -12.73 1.61
CA LEU A 263 -6.90 -14.19 1.53
C LEU A 263 -7.26 -14.79 2.89
N LYS A 264 -6.64 -14.34 3.98
CA LYS A 264 -6.99 -14.78 5.34
C LYS A 264 -8.47 -14.48 5.68
N CYS A 265 -9.00 -13.34 5.23
CA CYS A 265 -10.41 -13.00 5.44
C CYS A 265 -11.37 -13.88 4.64
N LEU A 266 -11.00 -14.28 3.42
CA LEU A 266 -11.82 -15.19 2.61
C LEU A 266 -11.89 -16.61 3.17
N ILE A 267 -10.86 -17.02 3.92
CA ILE A 267 -10.77 -18.37 4.53
C ILE A 267 -11.65 -18.46 5.79
N LYS A 268 -11.77 -17.39 6.53
CA LYS A 268 -12.68 -17.28 7.68
C LYS A 268 -14.14 -17.38 7.24
#